data_9d4458c4db666481cec91a91ec416bd0
#
_entry.id   9d4458c4db666481cec91a91ec416bd0
#
_cell.length_a   1.000
_cell.length_b   1.000
_cell.length_c   1.000
_cell.angle_alpha   90.00
_cell.angle_beta   90.00
_cell.angle_gamma   90.00
#
_symmetry.space_group_name_H-M   'P 1'
#
loop_
_entity.id
_entity.type
_entity.pdbx_description
1 polymer ?
#
loop_
_entity_poly.entity_id
_entity_poly.type
_entity_poly.pdbx_seq_one_letter_code
_entity_poly.pdbx_strand_id
1 'polypeptide(L)'
;LLYNLLAIYDPSKEIYAGYFELVNFLGTSARYNGKLRCFELLLLEYLGYGLVLDVEYESGNTIDFEKKYKYLHGYGLSPFESQSENRDVYVGADLLAIQDQRFDDIHIEKVARRLIRSAIDYQLDGKVLNSRKLYQQYLASTKSDSNIGQC
;
A
#
# COMPACT_ATOMS: atom_id res chain seq x y z
N LEU A 1 -4.32 -10.51 3.87
CA LEU A 1 -3.68 -9.35 4.51
C LEU A 1 -4.18 -9.18 5.94
N LEU A 2 -5.49 -8.92 6.14
CA LEU A 2 -6.10 -8.70 7.45
C LEU A 2 -5.80 -9.83 8.45
N TYR A 3 -5.96 -11.08 8.02
CA TYR A 3 -5.70 -12.25 8.88
C TYR A 3 -4.25 -12.36 9.39
N ASN A 4 -3.28 -11.84 8.63
CA ASN A 4 -1.86 -11.91 9.00
C ASN A 4 -1.38 -10.70 9.80
N LEU A 5 -2.13 -9.61 9.79
CA LEU A 5 -1.76 -8.35 10.41
C LEU A 5 -2.55 -8.03 11.68
N LEU A 6 -3.80 -8.51 11.78
CA LEU A 6 -4.62 -8.29 12.96
C LEU A 6 -4.48 -9.45 13.96
N ALA A 7 -4.44 -9.13 15.24
CA ALA A 7 -4.55 -10.12 16.29
C ALA A 7 -5.96 -10.77 16.23
N ILE A 8 -6.01 -12.07 16.48
CA ILE A 8 -7.28 -12.80 16.58
C ILE A 8 -8.06 -12.20 17.75
N TYR A 9 -9.27 -11.69 17.51
CA TYR A 9 -10.16 -11.02 18.50
C TYR A 9 -9.91 -9.53 18.78
N ASP A 10 -9.30 -8.78 17.85
CA ASP A 10 -9.23 -7.32 17.98
C ASP A 10 -10.52 -6.66 17.40
N PRO A 11 -11.40 -6.09 18.24
CA PRO A 11 -12.69 -5.55 17.82
C PRO A 11 -12.59 -4.09 17.33
N SER A 12 -11.75 -3.80 16.33
CA SER A 12 -11.70 -2.45 15.75
C SER A 12 -12.89 -2.18 14.87
N LYS A 13 -13.78 -1.30 15.35
CA LYS A 13 -14.97 -0.86 14.58
C LYS A 13 -14.57 -0.08 13.33
N GLU A 14 -13.49 0.71 13.40
CA GLU A 14 -12.98 1.54 12.30
C GLU A 14 -12.48 0.67 11.14
N ILE A 15 -11.72 -0.37 11.44
CA ILE A 15 -11.23 -1.32 10.42
C ILE A 15 -12.37 -2.09 9.79
N TYR A 16 -13.35 -2.54 10.58
CA TYR A 16 -14.53 -3.22 10.05
C TYR A 16 -15.37 -2.30 9.16
N ALA A 17 -15.58 -1.05 9.57
CA ALA A 17 -16.31 -0.08 8.76
C ALA A 17 -15.59 0.19 7.42
N GLY A 18 -14.28 0.46 7.45
CA GLY A 18 -13.47 0.67 6.24
C GLY A 18 -13.45 -0.55 5.31
N TYR A 19 -13.36 -1.77 5.87
CA TYR A 19 -13.45 -3.00 5.09
C TYR A 19 -14.84 -3.18 4.45
N PHE A 20 -15.91 -2.92 5.21
CA PHE A 20 -17.28 -3.05 4.71
C PHE A 20 -17.57 -2.04 3.60
N GLU A 21 -17.13 -0.80 3.75
CA GLU A 21 -17.19 0.20 2.68
C GLU A 21 -16.46 -0.28 1.43
N LEU A 22 -15.22 -0.77 1.59
CA LEU A 22 -14.42 -1.27 0.49
C LEU A 22 -15.13 -2.40 -0.27
N VAL A 23 -15.69 -3.37 0.44
CA VAL A 23 -16.41 -4.52 -0.15
C VAL A 23 -17.66 -4.07 -0.90
N ASN A 24 -18.42 -3.13 -0.36
CA ASN A 24 -19.59 -2.57 -1.03
C ASN A 24 -19.24 -1.81 -2.32
N PHE A 25 -18.05 -1.23 -2.40
CA PHE A 25 -17.55 -0.54 -3.60
C PHE A 25 -16.97 -1.48 -4.67
N LEU A 26 -16.60 -2.71 -4.32
CA LEU A 26 -15.99 -3.69 -5.24
C LEU A 26 -16.83 -4.03 -6.47
N GLY A 27 -18.14 -3.80 -6.42
CA GLY A 27 -19.07 -4.12 -7.51
C GLY A 27 -19.53 -2.94 -8.35
N THR A 28 -19.18 -1.69 -7.99
CA THR A 28 -19.93 -0.53 -8.49
C THR A 28 -19.15 0.56 -9.19
N SER A 29 -17.81 0.64 -9.13
CA SER A 29 -17.12 1.76 -9.79
C SER A 29 -15.65 1.55 -10.17
N ALA A 30 -15.21 2.28 -11.22
CA ALA A 30 -13.81 2.43 -11.66
C ALA A 30 -12.89 3.09 -10.60
N ARG A 31 -13.43 3.65 -9.51
CA ARG A 31 -12.70 4.34 -8.43
C ARG A 31 -12.32 3.41 -7.25
N TYR A 32 -12.46 2.13 -7.42
CA TYR A 32 -12.13 1.13 -6.41
C TYR A 32 -10.68 1.24 -5.88
N ASN A 33 -9.73 1.53 -6.76
CA ASN A 33 -8.31 1.58 -6.39
C ASN A 33 -8.01 2.66 -5.33
N GLY A 34 -8.60 3.85 -5.44
CA GLY A 34 -8.41 4.92 -4.46
C GLY A 34 -8.93 4.54 -3.07
N LYS A 35 -10.12 3.94 -3.00
CA LYS A 35 -10.69 3.46 -1.74
C LYS A 35 -9.85 2.35 -1.11
N LEU A 36 -9.27 1.48 -1.93
CA LEU A 36 -8.33 0.47 -1.45
C LEU A 36 -7.09 1.11 -0.83
N ARG A 37 -6.54 2.18 -1.44
CA ARG A 37 -5.39 2.91 -0.86
C ARG A 37 -5.74 3.54 0.47
N CYS A 38 -6.91 4.20 0.59
CA CYS A 38 -7.38 4.74 1.87
C CYS A 38 -7.45 3.66 2.96
N PHE A 39 -8.03 2.51 2.62
CA PHE A 39 -8.15 1.40 3.58
C PHE A 39 -6.79 0.82 4.00
N GLU A 40 -5.85 0.67 3.06
CA GLU A 40 -4.49 0.19 3.38
C GLU A 40 -3.73 1.17 4.28
N LEU A 41 -3.86 2.49 4.07
CA LEU A 41 -3.28 3.50 4.95
C LEU A 41 -3.90 3.44 6.35
N LEU A 42 -5.23 3.38 6.44
CA LEU A 42 -5.94 3.21 7.71
C LEU A 42 -5.48 1.95 8.47
N LEU A 43 -5.30 0.84 7.75
CA LEU A 43 -4.82 -0.41 8.33
C LEU A 43 -3.40 -0.28 8.88
N LEU A 44 -2.49 0.36 8.13
CA LEU A 44 -1.12 0.61 8.60
C LEU A 44 -1.12 1.51 9.83
N GLU A 45 -1.92 2.57 9.85
CA GLU A 45 -2.04 3.47 10.99
C GLU A 45 -2.56 2.74 12.23
N TYR A 46 -3.63 1.96 12.08
CA TYR A 46 -4.19 1.16 13.17
C TYR A 46 -3.19 0.16 13.78
N LEU A 47 -2.34 -0.41 12.94
CA LEU A 47 -1.30 -1.36 13.36
C LEU A 47 -0.08 -0.66 14.00
N GLY A 48 -0.07 0.67 14.07
CA GLY A 48 1.06 1.45 14.58
C GLY A 48 2.19 1.66 13.56
N TYR A 49 1.94 1.39 12.30
CA TYR A 49 2.89 1.56 11.19
C TYR A 49 2.47 2.67 10.22
N GLY A 50 1.73 3.66 10.71
CA GLY A 50 1.27 4.80 9.92
C GLY A 50 2.42 5.47 9.17
N LEU A 51 2.14 5.90 7.94
CA LEU A 51 3.12 6.58 7.11
C LEU A 51 3.05 8.08 7.38
N VAL A 52 4.15 8.66 7.86
CA VAL A 52 4.31 10.12 8.00
C VAL A 52 4.98 10.61 6.72
N LEU A 53 4.24 11.38 5.91
CA LEU A 53 4.64 11.76 4.55
C LEU A 53 4.77 13.27 4.35
N ASP A 54 4.67 14.05 5.40
CA ASP A 54 4.70 15.52 5.40
C ASP A 54 5.95 16.12 6.05
N VAL A 55 6.77 15.29 6.74
CA VAL A 55 8.00 15.73 7.40
C VAL A 55 9.17 14.78 7.16
N GLU A 56 10.37 15.33 7.19
CA GLU A 56 11.64 14.59 7.18
C GLU A 56 11.89 13.97 8.55
N TYR A 57 12.31 12.70 8.61
CA TYR A 57 12.46 12.00 9.89
C TYR A 57 13.62 12.50 10.75
N GLU A 58 14.73 12.96 10.13
CA GLU A 58 15.91 13.42 10.88
C GLU A 58 15.79 14.86 11.32
N SER A 59 15.36 15.76 10.42
CA SER A 59 15.34 17.21 10.65
C SER A 59 14.03 17.69 11.24
N GLY A 60 12.92 16.95 11.03
CA GLY A 60 11.57 17.40 11.33
C GLY A 60 11.05 18.52 10.41
N ASN A 61 11.80 18.87 9.37
CA ASN A 61 11.37 19.86 8.40
C ASN A 61 10.21 19.35 7.55
N THR A 62 9.34 20.24 7.16
CA THR A 62 8.27 19.93 6.21
C THR A 62 8.84 19.54 4.85
N ILE A 63 8.17 18.60 4.19
CA ILE A 63 8.54 18.13 2.86
C ILE A 63 8.41 19.25 1.83
N ASP A 64 9.45 19.42 1.02
CA ASP A 64 9.46 20.35 -0.11
C ASP A 64 8.82 19.68 -1.32
N PHE A 65 7.88 20.38 -1.93
CA PHE A 65 7.09 19.93 -3.06
C PHE A 65 7.92 19.48 -4.28
N GLU A 66 9.06 20.15 -4.53
CA GLU A 66 9.90 19.93 -5.71
C GLU A 66 11.03 18.94 -5.48
N LYS A 67 11.35 18.63 -4.22
CA LYS A 67 12.45 17.73 -3.88
C LYS A 67 12.06 16.25 -3.98
N LYS A 68 13.09 15.43 -4.04
CA LYS A 68 12.96 13.97 -3.97
C LYS A 68 13.32 13.46 -2.58
N TYR A 69 12.59 12.44 -2.14
CA TYR A 69 12.78 11.82 -0.84
C TYR A 69 12.84 10.30 -0.98
N LYS A 70 13.72 9.70 -0.21
CA LYS A 70 13.78 8.25 -0.05
C LYS A 70 12.95 7.85 1.16
N TYR A 71 12.06 6.89 0.99
CA TYR A 71 11.33 6.31 2.12
C TYR A 71 12.19 5.24 2.79
N LEU A 72 12.53 5.45 4.06
CA LEU A 72 13.28 4.52 4.92
C LEU A 72 12.30 3.77 5.82
N HIS A 73 12.14 2.48 5.60
CA HIS A 73 11.22 1.65 6.38
C HIS A 73 11.56 1.68 7.86
N GLY A 74 10.54 1.94 8.69
CA GLY A 74 10.68 2.06 10.14
C GLY A 74 11.19 3.43 10.65
N TYR A 75 11.59 4.32 9.74
CA TYR A 75 12.08 5.67 10.09
C TYR A 75 11.22 6.78 9.49
N GLY A 76 11.04 6.81 8.17
CA GLY A 76 10.30 7.86 7.47
C GLY A 76 11.02 8.36 6.22
N LEU A 77 10.84 9.65 5.91
CA LEU A 77 11.37 10.28 4.71
C LEU A 77 12.72 10.94 4.97
N SER A 78 13.68 10.70 4.08
CA SER A 78 15.01 11.33 4.05
C SER A 78 15.23 12.02 2.71
N PRO A 79 15.79 13.24 2.67
CA PRO A 79 16.14 13.91 1.42
C PRO A 79 17.02 13.05 0.52
N PHE A 80 16.78 13.10 -0.80
CA PHE A 80 17.48 12.28 -1.76
C PHE A 80 18.02 13.13 -2.91
N GLU A 81 19.35 13.28 -2.94
CA GLU A 81 20.05 14.16 -3.89
C GLU A 81 20.68 13.39 -5.08
N SER A 82 20.69 12.06 -5.06
CA SER A 82 21.30 11.26 -6.13
C SER A 82 20.41 11.18 -7.38
N GLN A 83 21.05 11.11 -8.56
CA GLN A 83 20.36 10.90 -9.83
C GLN A 83 20.01 9.42 -10.10
N SER A 84 20.42 8.51 -9.23
CA SER A 84 20.11 7.09 -9.42
C SER A 84 18.61 6.81 -9.21
N GLU A 85 18.00 6.10 -10.14
CA GLU A 85 16.63 5.61 -9.98
C GLU A 85 16.62 4.53 -8.89
N ASN A 86 15.93 4.80 -7.80
CA ASN A 86 15.69 3.83 -6.74
C ASN A 86 14.17 3.66 -6.57
N ARG A 87 13.73 2.43 -6.32
CA ARG A 87 12.31 2.10 -6.18
C ARG A 87 11.64 2.80 -4.99
N ASP A 88 12.40 3.17 -3.97
CA ASP A 88 11.92 3.80 -2.74
C ASP A 88 12.13 5.32 -2.73
N VAL A 89 12.30 5.92 -3.92
CA VAL A 89 12.41 7.37 -4.09
C VAL A 89 11.12 7.93 -4.68
N TYR A 90 10.65 9.03 -4.08
CA TYR A 90 9.37 9.68 -4.36
C TYR A 90 9.56 11.19 -4.45
N VAL A 91 8.74 11.88 -5.25
CA VAL A 91 8.70 13.34 -5.32
C VAL A 91 7.85 13.87 -4.16
N GLY A 92 8.24 15.00 -3.56
CA GLY A 92 7.52 15.59 -2.43
C GLY A 92 6.06 15.89 -2.75
N ALA A 93 5.78 16.39 -3.96
CA ALA A 93 4.42 16.61 -4.44
C ALA A 93 3.53 15.35 -4.35
N ASP A 94 4.08 14.20 -4.76
CA ASP A 94 3.35 12.92 -4.73
C ASP A 94 3.11 12.47 -3.28
N LEU A 95 4.10 12.63 -2.40
CA LEU A 95 4.00 12.27 -0.98
C LEU A 95 2.92 13.08 -0.27
N LEU A 96 2.90 14.40 -0.48
CA LEU A 96 1.88 15.28 0.07
C LEU A 96 0.48 14.97 -0.49
N ALA A 97 0.39 14.62 -1.78
CA ALA A 97 -0.88 14.18 -2.37
C ALA A 97 -1.39 12.86 -1.78
N ILE A 98 -0.49 11.93 -1.43
CA ILE A 98 -0.84 10.68 -0.74
C ILE A 98 -1.27 10.96 0.69
N GLN A 99 -0.58 11.85 1.42
CA GLN A 99 -0.95 12.29 2.77
C GLN A 99 -2.37 12.86 2.79
N ASP A 100 -2.72 13.68 1.78
CA ASP A 100 -4.05 14.25 1.60
C ASP A 100 -5.08 13.27 0.99
N GLN A 101 -4.71 12.02 0.75
CA GLN A 101 -5.55 10.97 0.16
C GLN A 101 -6.16 11.36 -1.21
N ARG A 102 -5.43 12.12 -2.03
CA ARG A 102 -5.87 12.57 -3.36
C ARG A 102 -5.70 11.48 -4.43
N PHE A 103 -6.44 10.38 -4.32
CA PHE A 103 -6.34 9.20 -5.20
C PHE A 103 -7.24 9.25 -6.44
N ASP A 104 -7.84 10.38 -6.73
CA ASP A 104 -8.57 10.59 -8.00
C ASP A 104 -7.60 10.69 -9.20
N ASP A 105 -6.34 11.06 -8.96
CA ASP A 105 -5.27 11.03 -9.93
C ASP A 105 -4.66 9.63 -10.03
N ILE A 106 -4.66 9.06 -11.23
CA ILE A 106 -4.11 7.74 -11.54
C ILE A 106 -2.60 7.66 -11.24
N HIS A 107 -1.87 8.76 -11.44
CA HIS A 107 -0.44 8.81 -11.11
C HIS A 107 -0.25 8.66 -9.60
N ILE A 108 -0.95 9.47 -8.82
CA ILE A 108 -0.86 9.43 -7.34
C ILE A 108 -1.29 8.06 -6.80
N GLU A 109 -2.35 7.46 -7.35
CA GLU A 109 -2.77 6.09 -6.97
C GLU A 109 -1.66 5.05 -7.21
N LYS A 110 -0.97 5.11 -8.34
CA LYS A 110 0.14 4.19 -8.65
C LYS A 110 1.34 4.40 -7.74
N VAL A 111 1.69 5.64 -7.43
CA VAL A 111 2.78 5.98 -6.50
C VAL A 111 2.42 5.50 -5.09
N ALA A 112 1.21 5.78 -4.62
CA ALA A 112 0.69 5.32 -3.34
C ALA A 112 0.73 3.79 -3.23
N ARG A 113 0.27 3.08 -4.26
CA ARG A 113 0.31 1.62 -4.32
C ARG A 113 1.72 1.07 -4.15
N ARG A 114 2.72 1.71 -4.79
CA ARG A 114 4.12 1.31 -4.68
C ARG A 114 4.64 1.52 -3.25
N LEU A 115 4.43 2.70 -2.66
CA LEU A 115 4.86 3.06 -1.31
C LEU A 115 4.22 2.17 -0.25
N ILE A 116 2.88 2.07 -0.26
CA ILE A 116 2.12 1.27 0.72
C ILE A 116 2.51 -0.20 0.63
N ARG A 117 2.67 -0.74 -0.59
CA ARG A 117 3.09 -2.12 -0.77
C ARG A 117 4.48 -2.37 -0.20
N SER A 118 5.43 -1.46 -0.44
CA SER A 118 6.78 -1.55 0.12
C SER A 118 6.75 -1.54 1.66
N ALA A 119 5.93 -0.65 2.25
CA ALA A 119 5.75 -0.59 3.70
C ALA A 119 5.12 -1.89 4.28
N ILE A 120 4.08 -2.42 3.63
CA ILE A 120 3.45 -3.68 4.05
C ILE A 120 4.41 -4.86 3.93
N ASP A 121 5.15 -4.98 2.81
CA ASP A 121 6.11 -6.06 2.58
C ASP A 121 7.22 -6.03 3.65
N TYR A 122 7.66 -4.84 4.07
CA TYR A 122 8.63 -4.67 5.16
C TYR A 122 8.06 -5.15 6.51
N GLN A 123 6.83 -4.77 6.86
CA GLN A 123 6.20 -5.17 8.13
C GLN A 123 5.92 -6.68 8.20
N LEU A 124 5.70 -7.31 7.08
CA LEU A 124 5.52 -8.77 7.01
C LEU A 124 6.84 -9.55 7.09
N ASP A 125 7.99 -8.86 7.24
CA ASP A 125 9.33 -9.45 7.37
C ASP A 125 9.59 -10.53 6.29
N GLY A 126 9.24 -10.24 5.05
CA GLY A 126 9.36 -11.17 3.93
C GLY A 126 8.40 -12.37 3.98
N LYS A 127 7.47 -12.43 4.93
CA LYS A 127 6.40 -13.43 4.94
C LYS A 127 5.53 -13.24 3.72
N VAL A 128 5.63 -14.17 2.78
CA VAL A 128 4.77 -14.14 1.58
C VAL A 128 3.32 -14.25 2.02
N LEU A 129 2.51 -13.25 1.64
CA LEU A 129 1.06 -13.30 1.88
C LEU A 129 0.50 -14.61 1.35
N ASN A 130 -0.11 -15.41 2.23
CA ASN A 130 -0.71 -16.69 1.86
C ASN A 130 -1.76 -16.54 0.75
N SER A 131 -2.47 -15.42 0.71
CA SER A 131 -3.40 -15.08 -0.36
C SER A 131 -2.74 -15.02 -1.74
N ARG A 132 -1.49 -14.53 -1.82
CA ARG A 132 -0.73 -14.46 -3.08
C ARG A 132 -0.26 -15.84 -3.51
N LYS A 133 0.18 -16.68 -2.57
CA LYS A 133 0.53 -18.10 -2.85
C LYS A 133 -0.71 -18.86 -3.31
N LEU A 134 -1.84 -18.73 -2.62
CA LEU A 134 -3.10 -19.37 -2.98
C LEU A 134 -3.59 -18.93 -4.35
N TYR A 135 -3.51 -17.64 -4.68
CA TYR A 135 -3.90 -17.15 -6.01
C TYR A 135 -2.99 -17.68 -7.12
N GLN A 136 -1.67 -17.73 -6.89
CA GLN A 136 -0.73 -18.34 -7.84
C GLN A 136 -0.97 -19.83 -8.02
N GLN A 137 -1.27 -20.55 -6.95
CA GLN A 137 -1.63 -21.98 -7.00
C GLN A 137 -2.95 -22.19 -7.76
N TYR A 138 -3.95 -21.35 -7.52
CA TYR A 138 -5.22 -21.39 -8.27
C TYR A 138 -5.02 -21.15 -9.76
N LEU A 139 -4.22 -20.14 -10.15
CA LEU A 139 -3.90 -19.89 -11.55
C LEU A 139 -3.09 -21.02 -12.20
N ALA A 140 -2.24 -21.69 -11.44
CA ALA A 140 -1.49 -22.84 -11.93
C ALA A 140 -2.40 -24.07 -12.15
N SER A 141 -3.35 -24.32 -11.25
CA SER A 141 -4.31 -25.42 -11.38
C SER A 141 -5.29 -25.22 -12.54
N THR A 142 -5.80 -24.00 -12.73
CA THR A 142 -6.70 -23.69 -13.86
C THR A 142 -6.03 -23.78 -15.24
N LYS A 143 -4.70 -23.59 -15.31
CA LYS A 143 -3.93 -23.82 -16.56
C LYS A 143 -3.69 -25.29 -16.85
N SER A 144 -3.67 -26.15 -15.85
CA SER A 144 -3.51 -27.61 -16.04
C SER A 144 -4.77 -28.27 -16.56
N ASP A 145 -5.95 -27.77 -16.17
CA ASP A 145 -7.25 -28.34 -16.61
C ASP A 145 -7.64 -27.96 -18.04
N SER A 146 -7.05 -26.86 -18.57
CA SER A 146 -7.29 -26.44 -19.97
C SER A 146 -6.51 -27.25 -21.01
N ASN A 147 -5.62 -28.15 -20.59
CA ASN A 147 -4.79 -28.96 -21.50
C ASN A 147 -5.24 -30.44 -21.66
N ILE A 148 -6.38 -30.84 -21.04
CA ILE A 148 -6.89 -32.20 -21.10
C ILE A 148 -8.06 -32.36 -22.12
N GLY A 149 -8.36 -31.34 -22.90
CA GLY A 149 -9.52 -31.28 -23.82
C GLY A 149 -9.19 -31.38 -25.31
N GLN A 150 -8.08 -31.99 -25.73
CA GLN A 150 -7.79 -32.28 -27.13
C GLN A 150 -7.20 -33.71 -27.28
N CYS A 151 -8.05 -34.64 -27.35
CA CYS A 151 -7.84 -35.91 -28.05
C CYS A 151 -9.13 -36.28 -28.78
#